data_62b32de5e224474b4e8be1a431106746
#
_entry.id   62b32de5e224474b4e8be1a431106746
#
_cell.length_a   1.000
_cell.length_b   1.000
_cell.length_c   1.000
_cell.angle_alpha   90.00
_cell.angle_beta   90.00
_cell.angle_gamma   90.00
#
_symmetry.space_group_name_H-M   'P 1'
#
loop_
_entity.id
_entity.type
_entity.pdbx_description
1 polymer ?
#
loop_
_entity_poly.entity_id
_entity_poly.type
_entity_poly.pdbx_seq_one_letter_code
_entity_poly.pdbx_strand_id
1 'polypeptide(L)'
;SWNQVKGAGSWGDAGASTGRMSSNPNFQNIPKKWEKAKEKRGPDDYCHPMFLRSLDPLPLARGLLLPDEGCWWIKRDYSQQEYRATAHFEDGVLGEEYRRNPKADMHDYVTELIFKVTGVRLSRDTVKTLNFGMLYGMGLGKLAKKLGITMEEARRIKKSWQKALPDVVTMDE
;
A
#
# COMPACT_ATOMS: atom_id res chain seq x y z
N SER A 1 5.44 14.52 -18.23
CA SER A 1 4.11 14.22 -18.77
C SER A 1 3.33 13.31 -17.84
N TRP A 2 2.00 13.41 -17.88
CA TRP A 2 1.08 12.54 -17.16
C TRP A 2 0.49 11.53 -18.13
N ASN A 3 0.57 10.25 -17.78
CA ASN A 3 0.07 9.15 -18.58
C ASN A 3 -1.14 8.53 -17.86
N GLN A 4 -2.28 8.46 -18.51
CA GLN A 4 -3.53 8.03 -17.88
C GLN A 4 -3.69 6.51 -17.89
N VAL A 5 -3.61 5.88 -19.05
CA VAL A 5 -3.85 4.44 -19.20
C VAL A 5 -2.81 3.83 -20.14
N LYS A 6 -2.42 2.61 -19.85
CA LYS A 6 -1.59 1.81 -20.74
C LYS A 6 -2.48 1.18 -21.83
N GLY A 7 -2.16 1.44 -23.10
CA GLY A 7 -2.87 0.83 -24.21
C GLY A 7 -2.78 -0.70 -24.21
N ALA A 8 -3.86 -1.38 -24.55
CA ALA A 8 -3.85 -2.83 -24.70
C ALA A 8 -2.98 -3.22 -25.89
N GLY A 9 -1.87 -3.92 -25.64
CA GLY A 9 -1.04 -4.53 -26.68
C GLY A 9 0.24 -3.79 -27.07
N SER A 10 0.55 -2.64 -26.50
CA SER A 10 1.81 -1.94 -26.77
C SER A 10 2.85 -2.17 -25.68
N TRP A 11 3.96 -2.79 -26.05
CA TRP A 11 5.16 -2.90 -25.20
C TRP A 11 5.86 -1.53 -25.21
N GLY A 12 5.81 -0.84 -24.08
CA GLY A 12 6.50 0.44 -23.89
C GLY A 12 5.62 1.65 -23.64
N ASP A 13 4.30 1.52 -23.70
CA ASP A 13 3.40 2.63 -23.35
C ASP A 13 3.50 2.98 -21.86
N ALA A 14 3.71 4.25 -21.63
CA ALA A 14 3.71 4.82 -20.29
C ALA A 14 2.27 4.89 -19.77
N GLY A 15 1.99 4.17 -18.68
CA GLY A 15 0.66 4.17 -18.07
C GLY A 15 0.45 2.96 -17.16
N ALA A 16 -0.64 2.95 -16.41
CA ALA A 16 -1.02 1.85 -15.53
C ALA A 16 -2.24 1.12 -16.09
N SER A 17 -2.20 -0.21 -16.16
CA SER A 17 -3.33 -1.04 -16.60
C SER A 17 -4.57 -0.90 -15.70
N THR A 18 -4.40 -0.40 -14.49
CA THR A 18 -5.46 -0.18 -13.48
C THR A 18 -6.18 1.15 -13.59
N GLY A 19 -5.94 1.95 -14.63
CA GLY A 19 -6.52 3.29 -14.77
C GLY A 19 -5.91 4.36 -13.84
N ARG A 20 -4.88 4.03 -13.07
CA ARG A 20 -4.16 5.01 -12.25
C ARG A 20 -3.27 5.87 -13.13
N MET A 21 -3.21 7.17 -12.83
CA MET A 21 -2.26 8.06 -13.50
C MET A 21 -0.83 7.73 -13.10
N SER A 22 0.07 7.80 -14.07
CA SER A 22 1.51 7.74 -13.83
C SER A 22 2.18 9.00 -14.40
N SER A 23 3.33 9.37 -13.85
CA SER A 23 4.10 10.53 -14.33
C SER A 23 5.48 10.11 -14.82
N ASN A 24 5.98 10.78 -15.86
CA ASN A 24 7.35 10.67 -16.30
C ASN A 24 7.98 12.08 -16.38
N PRO A 25 9.03 12.39 -15.60
CA PRO A 25 9.63 11.56 -14.55
C PRO A 25 8.66 11.26 -13.39
N ASN A 26 8.93 10.15 -12.66
CA ASN A 26 8.03 9.63 -11.64
C ASN A 26 8.14 10.40 -10.31
N PHE A 27 7.55 11.57 -10.26
CA PHE A 27 7.49 12.42 -9.06
C PHE A 27 6.66 11.82 -7.91
N GLN A 28 5.78 10.86 -8.21
CA GLN A 28 4.94 10.22 -7.19
C GLN A 28 5.75 9.37 -6.21
N ASN A 29 6.91 8.84 -6.65
CA ASN A 29 7.77 7.97 -5.87
C ASN A 29 8.88 8.69 -5.09
N ILE A 30 8.90 10.03 -5.10
CA ILE A 30 9.85 10.79 -4.26
C ILE A 30 9.58 10.44 -2.78
N PRO A 31 10.60 9.97 -2.03
CA PRO A 31 10.43 9.56 -0.64
C PRO A 31 9.89 10.68 0.24
N LYS A 32 8.96 10.32 1.14
CA LYS A 32 8.39 11.24 2.14
C LYS A 32 9.26 11.36 3.39
N LYS A 33 10.11 10.38 3.67
CA LYS A 33 10.95 10.28 4.87
C LYS A 33 12.35 9.83 4.47
N TRP A 34 13.35 10.38 5.16
CA TRP A 34 14.76 10.03 4.98
C TRP A 34 15.04 8.54 5.22
N GLU A 35 14.45 7.96 6.25
CA GLU A 35 14.63 6.55 6.61
C GLU A 35 14.27 5.62 5.46
N LYS A 36 13.14 5.90 4.78
CA LYS A 36 12.72 5.12 3.60
C LYS A 36 13.62 5.32 2.38
N ALA A 37 14.34 6.44 2.30
CA ALA A 37 15.32 6.67 1.25
C ALA A 37 16.62 5.87 1.52
N LYS A 38 17.00 5.66 2.78
CA LYS A 38 18.15 4.85 3.19
C LYS A 38 17.90 3.35 2.95
N GLU A 39 16.71 2.84 3.24
CA GLU A 39 16.36 1.42 3.06
C GLU A 39 16.36 0.96 1.60
N LYS A 40 16.17 1.88 0.65
CA LYS A 40 16.14 1.55 -0.78
C LYS A 40 17.50 1.50 -1.45
N ARG A 41 18.57 1.90 -0.75
CA ARG A 41 19.94 1.83 -1.26
C ARG A 41 20.52 0.47 -0.97
N GLY A 42 20.85 -0.27 -2.03
CA GLY A 42 21.56 -1.54 -1.92
C GLY A 42 22.98 -1.36 -1.38
N PRO A 43 23.63 -2.44 -0.95
CA PRO A 43 25.00 -2.41 -0.43
C PRO A 43 26.04 -1.89 -1.46
N ASP A 44 25.70 -1.87 -2.75
CA ASP A 44 26.58 -1.48 -3.85
C ASP A 44 26.43 -0.01 -4.28
N ASP A 45 25.63 0.78 -3.58
CA ASP A 45 25.51 2.22 -3.87
C ASP A 45 26.81 2.94 -3.47
N TYR A 46 27.46 3.58 -4.44
CA TYR A 46 28.79 4.23 -4.38
C TYR A 46 28.94 5.33 -3.31
N CYS A 47 27.92 5.66 -2.55
CA CYS A 47 28.02 6.61 -1.44
C CYS A 47 28.46 5.90 -0.16
N HIS A 48 29.70 6.10 0.23
CA HIS A 48 30.27 5.54 1.45
C HIS A 48 29.38 5.85 2.67
N PRO A 49 28.87 4.84 3.40
CA PRO A 49 27.89 5.07 4.49
C PRO A 49 28.37 6.01 5.59
N MET A 50 29.69 6.05 5.84
CA MET A 50 30.28 6.95 6.84
C MET A 50 30.24 8.42 6.44
N PHE A 51 30.46 8.73 5.15
CA PHE A 51 30.40 10.11 4.66
C PHE A 51 28.97 10.67 4.76
N LEU A 52 27.96 9.86 4.42
CA LEU A 52 26.57 10.28 4.52
C LEU A 52 26.07 10.45 5.98
N ARG A 53 26.72 9.77 6.94
CA ARG A 53 26.39 9.93 8.37
C ARG A 53 26.97 11.21 8.99
N SER A 54 28.02 11.75 8.39
CA SER A 54 28.67 12.99 8.85
C SER A 54 28.04 14.26 8.27
N LEU A 55 27.17 14.14 7.28
CA LEU A 55 26.46 15.27 6.70
C LEU A 55 25.18 15.57 7.50
N ASP A 56 24.92 16.85 7.70
CA ASP A 56 23.63 17.32 8.19
C ASP A 56 22.50 16.73 7.33
N PRO A 57 21.33 16.42 7.92
CA PRO A 57 20.22 15.88 7.15
C PRO A 57 19.83 16.86 6.06
N LEU A 58 20.10 16.47 4.80
CA LEU A 58 19.67 17.26 3.64
C LEU A 58 18.14 17.41 3.66
N PRO A 59 17.61 18.54 3.22
CA PRO A 59 16.17 18.72 3.12
C PRO A 59 15.57 17.60 2.25
N LEU A 60 14.41 17.11 2.63
CA LEU A 60 13.69 16.10 1.84
C LEU A 60 13.48 16.64 0.43
N ALA A 61 13.76 15.81 -0.58
CA ALA A 61 13.60 16.21 -1.99
C ALA A 61 12.19 16.77 -2.30
N ARG A 62 11.16 16.36 -1.55
CA ARG A 62 9.82 16.97 -1.63
C ARG A 62 9.76 18.40 -1.09
N GLY A 63 10.63 18.78 -0.18
CA GLY A 63 10.74 20.15 0.34
C GLY A 63 11.32 21.14 -0.68
N LEU A 64 11.89 20.64 -1.78
CA LEU A 64 12.37 21.48 -2.90
C LEU A 64 11.24 21.85 -3.88
N LEU A 65 10.08 21.17 -3.78
CA LEU A 65 8.90 21.47 -4.58
C LEU A 65 8.09 22.53 -3.84
N LEU A 66 8.37 23.79 -4.12
CA LEU A 66 7.65 24.92 -3.54
C LEU A 66 6.53 25.38 -4.47
N PRO A 67 5.42 25.91 -3.93
CA PRO A 67 4.45 26.61 -4.76
C PRO A 67 5.02 27.95 -5.23
N ASP A 68 4.45 28.49 -6.28
CA ASP A 68 4.77 29.85 -6.73
C ASP A 68 4.43 30.88 -5.63
N GLU A 69 5.04 32.05 -5.70
CA GLU A 69 4.81 33.13 -4.72
C GLU A 69 3.31 33.48 -4.66
N GLY A 70 2.76 33.55 -3.47
CA GLY A 70 1.33 33.79 -3.24
C GLY A 70 0.42 32.58 -3.48
N CYS A 71 0.98 31.43 -3.87
CA CYS A 71 0.24 30.18 -4.08
C CYS A 71 0.41 29.21 -2.91
N TRP A 72 -0.49 28.25 -2.81
CA TRP A 72 -0.48 27.23 -1.75
C TRP A 72 -0.59 25.84 -2.36
N TRP A 73 0.16 24.87 -1.81
CA TRP A 73 -0.06 23.46 -2.11
C TRP A 73 -1.24 22.93 -1.32
N ILE A 74 -2.28 22.52 -2.04
CA ILE A 74 -3.42 21.82 -1.43
C ILE A 74 -3.23 20.32 -1.68
N LYS A 75 -3.08 19.57 -0.59
CA LYS A 75 -3.04 18.11 -0.63
C LYS A 75 -4.37 17.55 -0.14
N ARG A 76 -5.08 16.88 -1.03
CA ARG A 76 -6.25 16.05 -0.69
C ARG A 76 -5.97 14.60 -1.06
N ASP A 77 -6.41 13.71 -0.20
CA ASP A 77 -6.29 12.27 -0.39
C ASP A 77 -7.54 11.59 0.17
N TYR A 78 -8.06 10.59 -0.53
CA TYR A 78 -9.17 9.81 -0.01
C TYR A 78 -8.69 8.86 1.08
N SER A 79 -9.37 8.88 2.22
CA SER A 79 -9.06 7.95 3.30
C SER A 79 -9.49 6.55 2.92
N GLN A 80 -8.53 5.66 2.73
CA GLN A 80 -8.75 4.21 2.48
C GLN A 80 -9.72 3.93 1.33
N GLN A 81 -9.56 4.62 0.21
CA GLN A 81 -10.49 4.58 -0.94
C GLN A 81 -10.79 3.15 -1.39
N GLU A 82 -9.75 2.32 -1.54
CA GLU A 82 -9.91 0.93 -1.97
C GLU A 82 -10.79 0.13 -1.02
N TYR A 83 -10.60 0.31 0.30
CA TYR A 83 -11.44 -0.37 1.29
C TYR A 83 -12.88 0.11 1.31
N ARG A 84 -13.10 1.39 1.08
CA ARG A 84 -14.46 1.94 0.99
C ARG A 84 -15.19 1.41 -0.23
N ALA A 85 -14.50 1.29 -1.36
CA ALA A 85 -15.04 0.67 -2.55
C ALA A 85 -15.35 -0.83 -2.30
N THR A 86 -14.41 -1.58 -1.73
CA THR A 86 -14.62 -2.99 -1.37
C THR A 86 -15.82 -3.15 -0.43
N ALA A 87 -15.88 -2.36 0.64
CA ALA A 87 -16.98 -2.40 1.60
C ALA A 87 -18.35 -2.07 0.98
N HIS A 88 -18.36 -1.22 -0.06
CA HIS A 88 -19.59 -0.91 -0.79
C HIS A 88 -20.11 -2.10 -1.60
N PHE A 89 -19.21 -2.85 -2.25
CA PHE A 89 -19.58 -4.00 -3.07
C PHE A 89 -19.79 -5.29 -2.27
N GLU A 90 -19.01 -5.46 -1.19
CA GLU A 90 -19.11 -6.63 -0.30
C GLU A 90 -20.43 -6.61 0.49
N ASP A 91 -20.86 -5.41 0.91
CA ASP A 91 -22.02 -5.13 1.76
C ASP A 91 -22.13 -6.02 3.03
N GLY A 92 -20.99 -6.47 3.53
CA GLY A 92 -20.83 -7.33 4.71
C GLY A 92 -20.16 -6.60 5.88
N VAL A 93 -19.23 -7.31 6.54
CA VAL A 93 -18.57 -6.85 7.80
C VAL A 93 -17.83 -5.51 7.65
N LEU A 94 -17.20 -5.25 6.50
CA LEU A 94 -16.51 -3.98 6.26
C LEU A 94 -17.52 -2.84 6.07
N GLY A 95 -18.60 -3.11 5.34
CA GLY A 95 -19.68 -2.16 5.11
C GLY A 95 -20.37 -1.79 6.42
N GLU A 96 -20.66 -2.76 7.27
CA GLU A 96 -21.25 -2.56 8.60
C GLU A 96 -20.34 -1.72 9.49
N GLU A 97 -19.05 -1.98 9.53
CA GLU A 97 -18.12 -1.19 10.32
C GLU A 97 -18.05 0.25 9.85
N TYR A 98 -18.01 0.52 8.54
CA TYR A 98 -18.01 1.89 8.02
C TYR A 98 -19.34 2.62 8.27
N ARG A 99 -20.47 1.92 8.27
CA ARG A 99 -21.76 2.51 8.65
C ARG A 99 -21.79 2.91 10.12
N ARG A 100 -21.21 2.07 11.00
CA ARG A 100 -21.10 2.34 12.44
C ARG A 100 -20.07 3.41 12.75
N ASN A 101 -18.90 3.34 12.11
CA ASN A 101 -17.79 4.26 12.32
C ASN A 101 -17.16 4.68 10.99
N PRO A 102 -17.64 5.79 10.38
CA PRO A 102 -17.12 6.28 9.10
C PRO A 102 -15.64 6.66 9.09
N LYS A 103 -15.02 6.81 10.26
CA LYS A 103 -13.59 7.12 10.43
C LYS A 103 -12.75 5.91 10.81
N ALA A 104 -13.32 4.70 10.84
CA ALA A 104 -12.59 3.48 11.19
C ALA A 104 -11.34 3.27 10.34
N ASP A 105 -10.23 2.88 10.98
CA ASP A 105 -9.07 2.34 10.26
C ASP A 105 -9.31 0.85 9.99
N MET A 106 -9.55 0.51 8.72
CA MET A 106 -9.84 -0.88 8.33
C MET A 106 -8.65 -1.81 8.51
N HIS A 107 -7.43 -1.31 8.54
CA HIS A 107 -6.28 -2.16 8.82
C HIS A 107 -6.28 -2.60 10.29
N ASP A 108 -6.62 -1.69 11.19
CA ASP A 108 -6.75 -2.01 12.62
C ASP A 108 -7.97 -2.89 12.86
N TYR A 109 -9.12 -2.55 12.26
CA TYR A 109 -10.34 -3.36 12.35
C TYR A 109 -10.13 -4.80 11.89
N VAL A 110 -9.54 -5.01 10.71
CA VAL A 110 -9.26 -6.35 10.18
C VAL A 110 -8.24 -7.09 11.05
N THR A 111 -7.26 -6.39 11.64
CA THR A 111 -6.31 -7.00 12.58
C THR A 111 -7.04 -7.60 13.79
N GLU A 112 -7.94 -6.84 14.40
CA GLU A 112 -8.76 -7.31 15.53
C GLU A 112 -9.74 -8.41 15.11
N LEU A 113 -10.33 -8.30 13.93
CA LEU A 113 -11.25 -9.30 13.39
C LEU A 113 -10.55 -10.65 13.16
N ILE A 114 -9.37 -10.65 12.55
CA ILE A 114 -8.55 -11.86 12.36
C ILE A 114 -8.25 -12.48 13.72
N PHE A 115 -7.84 -11.68 14.70
CA PHE A 115 -7.56 -12.19 16.04
C PHE A 115 -8.81 -12.81 16.70
N LYS A 116 -9.96 -12.15 16.62
CA LYS A 116 -11.22 -12.67 17.17
C LYS A 116 -11.65 -14.01 16.53
N VAL A 117 -11.50 -14.12 15.22
CA VAL A 117 -11.99 -15.31 14.47
C VAL A 117 -11.01 -16.48 14.55
N THR A 118 -9.71 -16.21 14.60
CA THR A 118 -8.67 -17.25 14.44
C THR A 118 -7.75 -17.40 15.64
N GLY A 119 -7.76 -16.49 16.59
CA GLY A 119 -6.80 -16.41 17.69
C GLY A 119 -5.39 -16.01 17.26
N VAL A 120 -5.15 -15.74 15.97
CA VAL A 120 -3.83 -15.37 15.43
C VAL A 120 -3.63 -13.85 15.50
N ARG A 121 -2.65 -13.43 16.28
CA ARG A 121 -2.29 -12.01 16.37
C ARG A 121 -1.27 -11.66 15.31
N LEU A 122 -1.67 -10.82 14.36
CA LEU A 122 -0.82 -10.29 13.30
C LEU A 122 -0.47 -8.83 13.60
N SER A 123 0.69 -8.38 13.08
CA SER A 123 1.02 -6.95 13.15
C SER A 123 0.17 -6.16 12.14
N ARG A 124 -0.12 -4.90 12.45
CA ARG A 124 -0.84 -3.98 11.56
C ARG A 124 -0.20 -3.87 10.17
N ASP A 125 1.14 -3.85 10.09
CA ASP A 125 1.86 -3.76 8.82
C ASP A 125 1.72 -5.05 7.99
N THR A 126 1.71 -6.22 8.64
CA THR A 126 1.41 -7.50 8.00
C THR A 126 0.00 -7.49 7.44
N VAL A 127 -0.99 -7.09 8.25
CA VAL A 127 -2.39 -7.02 7.82
C VAL A 127 -2.56 -6.00 6.69
N LYS A 128 -1.92 -4.85 6.77
CA LYS A 128 -1.92 -3.86 5.68
C LYS A 128 -1.39 -4.43 4.37
N THR A 129 -0.27 -5.18 4.44
CA THR A 129 0.32 -5.81 3.27
C THR A 129 -0.58 -6.90 2.71
N LEU A 130 -1.18 -7.69 3.60
CA LEU A 130 -2.12 -8.75 3.25
C LEU A 130 -3.38 -8.18 2.61
N ASN A 131 -3.99 -7.19 3.22
CA ASN A 131 -5.19 -6.52 2.76
C ASN A 131 -5.04 -6.02 1.32
N PHE A 132 -4.02 -5.19 1.07
CA PHE A 132 -3.75 -4.73 -0.30
C PHE A 132 -3.38 -5.87 -1.24
N GLY A 133 -2.62 -6.85 -0.73
CA GLY A 133 -2.25 -8.00 -1.52
C GLY A 133 -3.46 -8.80 -1.99
N MET A 134 -4.41 -9.05 -1.10
CA MET A 134 -5.60 -9.83 -1.41
C MET A 134 -6.56 -9.09 -2.34
N LEU A 135 -6.82 -7.81 -2.08
CA LEU A 135 -7.66 -6.98 -2.95
C LEU A 135 -7.14 -6.87 -4.40
N TYR A 136 -5.84 -7.04 -4.59
CA TYR A 136 -5.21 -7.01 -5.91
C TYR A 136 -4.79 -8.40 -6.43
N GLY A 137 -5.37 -9.47 -5.92
CA GLY A 137 -5.13 -10.83 -6.41
C GLY A 137 -3.70 -11.34 -6.20
N MET A 138 -3.04 -10.96 -5.10
CA MET A 138 -1.67 -11.39 -4.82
C MET A 138 -1.60 -12.89 -4.54
N GLY A 139 -0.80 -13.60 -5.34
CA GLY A 139 -0.49 -15.02 -5.11
C GLY A 139 0.38 -15.25 -3.86
N LEU A 140 0.31 -16.48 -3.30
CA LEU A 140 1.02 -16.87 -2.08
C LEU A 140 2.53 -16.64 -2.13
N GLY A 141 3.19 -16.95 -3.25
CA GLY A 141 4.65 -16.75 -3.39
C GLY A 141 5.06 -15.30 -3.27
N LYS A 142 4.28 -14.39 -3.85
CA LYS A 142 4.53 -12.94 -3.76
C LYS A 142 4.27 -12.43 -2.34
N LEU A 143 3.24 -12.96 -1.68
CA LEU A 143 2.93 -12.64 -0.29
C LEU A 143 4.06 -13.09 0.65
N ALA A 144 4.51 -14.35 0.55
CA ALA A 144 5.62 -14.91 1.32
C ALA A 144 6.90 -14.06 1.17
N LYS A 145 7.28 -13.77 -0.08
CA LYS A 145 8.45 -12.92 -0.37
C LYS A 145 8.33 -11.52 0.21
N LYS A 146 7.14 -10.92 0.14
CA LYS A 146 6.93 -9.54 0.61
C LYS A 146 6.93 -9.43 2.14
N LEU A 147 6.48 -10.46 2.83
CA LEU A 147 6.48 -10.54 4.29
C LEU A 147 7.77 -11.15 4.87
N GLY A 148 8.63 -11.73 4.04
CA GLY A 148 9.85 -12.42 4.49
C GLY A 148 9.56 -13.70 5.29
N ILE A 149 8.48 -14.41 4.97
CA ILE A 149 7.99 -15.61 5.67
C ILE A 149 7.96 -16.84 4.76
N THR A 150 7.80 -18.01 5.34
CA THR A 150 7.67 -19.26 4.59
C THR A 150 6.33 -19.35 3.82
N MET A 151 6.27 -20.21 2.81
CA MET A 151 5.03 -20.46 2.05
C MET A 151 3.91 -21.01 2.92
N GLU A 152 4.25 -21.81 3.93
CA GLU A 152 3.27 -22.38 4.87
C GLU A 152 2.67 -21.30 5.77
N GLU A 153 3.50 -20.42 6.30
CA GLU A 153 3.05 -19.27 7.10
C GLU A 153 2.19 -18.32 6.26
N ALA A 154 2.61 -18.01 5.03
CA ALA A 154 1.81 -17.20 4.11
C ALA A 154 0.43 -17.84 3.85
N ARG A 155 0.37 -19.16 3.70
CA ARG A 155 -0.89 -19.90 3.52
C ARG A 155 -1.78 -19.84 4.77
N ARG A 156 -1.22 -19.98 5.96
CA ARG A 156 -1.95 -19.83 7.23
C ARG A 156 -2.52 -18.42 7.38
N ILE A 157 -1.71 -17.40 7.13
CA ILE A 157 -2.10 -15.98 7.22
C ILE A 157 -3.22 -15.68 6.20
N LYS A 158 -3.07 -16.15 4.95
CA LYS A 158 -4.12 -16.00 3.93
C LYS A 158 -5.44 -16.66 4.36
N LYS A 159 -5.39 -17.89 4.86
CA LYS A 159 -6.59 -18.58 5.38
C LYS A 159 -7.23 -17.84 6.55
N SER A 160 -6.45 -17.27 7.45
CA SER A 160 -6.97 -16.47 8.57
C SER A 160 -7.71 -15.24 8.08
N TRP A 161 -7.16 -14.55 7.08
CA TRP A 161 -7.79 -13.41 6.45
C TRP A 161 -9.09 -13.79 5.73
N GLN A 162 -9.10 -14.87 4.96
CA GLN A 162 -10.29 -15.37 4.26
C GLN A 162 -11.41 -15.76 5.22
N LYS A 163 -11.06 -16.34 6.38
CA LYS A 163 -12.05 -16.65 7.43
C LYS A 163 -12.63 -15.41 8.09
N ALA A 164 -11.83 -14.35 8.21
CA ALA A 164 -12.26 -13.09 8.80
C ALA A 164 -13.14 -12.27 7.85
N LEU A 165 -12.92 -12.41 6.55
CA LEU A 165 -13.60 -11.63 5.49
C LEU A 165 -14.16 -12.58 4.41
N PRO A 166 -15.14 -13.42 4.73
CA PRO A 166 -15.69 -14.39 3.78
C PRO A 166 -16.38 -13.71 2.60
N ASP A 167 -17.06 -12.58 2.83
CA ASP A 167 -17.82 -11.87 1.81
C ASP A 167 -16.91 -11.21 0.76
N VAL A 168 -15.71 -10.79 1.15
CA VAL A 168 -14.70 -10.28 0.21
C VAL A 168 -14.18 -11.39 -0.71
N VAL A 169 -14.10 -12.64 -0.21
CA VAL A 169 -13.61 -13.78 -0.99
C VAL A 169 -14.60 -14.16 -2.09
N THR A 170 -15.89 -14.08 -1.81
CA THR A 170 -16.95 -14.43 -2.78
C THR A 170 -17.10 -13.42 -3.91
N MET A 171 -16.52 -12.22 -3.78
CA MET A 171 -16.51 -11.22 -4.87
C MET A 171 -15.55 -11.59 -6.02
N ASP A 172 -14.58 -12.48 -5.77
CA ASP A 172 -13.58 -12.92 -6.76
C ASP A 172 -14.04 -14.16 -7.58
N GLU A 173 -15.19 -14.72 -7.26
CA GLU A 173 -15.83 -15.86 -7.97
C GLU A 173 -16.92 -15.35 -8.93
#